data_0a012dfa051567f6e1f52086c0879243
#
_entry.id   0a012dfa051567f6e1f52086c0879243
#
_cell.length_a   1.000
_cell.length_b   1.000
_cell.length_c   1.000
_cell.angle_alpha   90.00
_cell.angle_beta   90.00
_cell.angle_gamma   90.00
#
_symmetry.space_group_name_H-M   'P 1'
#
loop_
_entity.id
_entity.type
_entity.pdbx_description
1 polymer ?
#
loop_
_entity_poly.entity_id
_entity_poly.type
_entity_poly.pdbx_seq_one_letter_code
_entity_poly.pdbx_strand_id
1 'polypeptide(L)'
;MITYSNTFKDNILDPLDKLIANEFGSPVHYDEGFEIRGTQWFNIFPITDTLVEERVQSQVRDYNVIIRYYRNTTGKKQKRTHVSPVMEIGERLKRLIKNNSNHTESSSYYWHNGRVDSISYNIEEEDVSPDYVIVEANFIATVE
;
A
#
# COMPACT_ATOMS: atom_id res chain seq x y z
N MET A 1 -25.78 -17.73 13.80
CA MET A 1 -24.48 -17.08 13.57
C MET A 1 -24.29 -16.84 12.08
N ILE A 2 -23.74 -15.70 11.73
CA ILE A 2 -23.48 -15.34 10.33
C ILE A 2 -22.16 -15.99 9.90
N THR A 3 -22.16 -16.62 8.73
CA THR A 3 -20.93 -17.11 8.12
C THR A 3 -20.35 -16.00 7.26
N TYR A 4 -19.06 -15.71 7.43
CA TYR A 4 -18.39 -14.65 6.68
C TYR A 4 -16.95 -15.00 6.43
N SER A 5 -16.34 -14.28 5.49
CA SER A 5 -14.90 -14.28 5.28
C SER A 5 -14.38 -12.86 5.39
N ASN A 6 -13.13 -12.73 5.81
CA ASN A 6 -12.52 -11.41 5.92
C ASN A 6 -11.91 -11.02 4.57
N THR A 7 -12.78 -10.58 3.66
CA THR A 7 -12.40 -10.30 2.28
C THR A 7 -11.34 -9.20 2.18
N PHE A 8 -11.45 -8.15 2.99
CA PHE A 8 -10.47 -7.08 2.97
C PHE A 8 -9.07 -7.60 3.27
N LYS A 9 -8.95 -8.44 4.28
CA LYS A 9 -7.67 -9.04 4.65
C LYS A 9 -7.22 -10.07 3.62
N ASP A 10 -8.08 -11.03 3.30
CA ASP A 10 -7.70 -12.20 2.50
C ASP A 10 -7.47 -11.87 1.04
N ASN A 11 -8.25 -10.96 0.48
CA ASN A 11 -8.16 -10.61 -0.94
C ASN A 11 -7.32 -9.37 -1.23
N ILE A 12 -7.19 -8.46 -0.28
CA ILE A 12 -6.53 -7.19 -0.50
C ILE A 12 -5.24 -7.08 0.30
N LEU A 13 -5.33 -7.07 1.63
CA LEU A 13 -4.16 -6.76 2.47
C LEU A 13 -3.06 -7.81 2.37
N ASP A 14 -3.39 -9.08 2.54
CA ASP A 14 -2.38 -10.14 2.51
C ASP A 14 -1.71 -10.28 1.14
N PRO A 15 -2.45 -10.32 0.02
CA PRO A 15 -1.79 -10.35 -1.29
C PRO A 15 -0.96 -9.09 -1.58
N LEU A 16 -1.44 -7.92 -1.20
CA LEU A 16 -0.71 -6.68 -1.38
C LEU A 16 0.59 -6.66 -0.58
N ASP A 17 0.54 -7.13 0.67
CA ASP A 17 1.72 -7.31 1.51
C ASP A 17 2.77 -8.17 0.79
N LYS A 18 2.35 -9.32 0.27
CA LYS A 18 3.28 -10.22 -0.42
C LYS A 18 3.91 -9.57 -1.65
N LEU A 19 3.12 -8.85 -2.44
CA LEU A 19 3.63 -8.16 -3.62
C LEU A 19 4.69 -7.13 -3.24
N ILE A 20 4.41 -6.31 -2.23
CA ILE A 20 5.32 -5.26 -1.80
C ILE A 20 6.57 -5.86 -1.17
N ALA A 21 6.41 -6.83 -0.29
CA ALA A 21 7.54 -7.45 0.38
C ALA A 21 8.48 -8.13 -0.63
N ASN A 22 7.93 -8.82 -1.63
CA ASN A 22 8.74 -9.48 -2.65
C ASN A 22 9.47 -8.49 -3.54
N GLU A 23 8.82 -7.39 -3.94
CA GLU A 23 9.44 -6.42 -4.84
C GLU A 23 10.50 -5.59 -4.15
N PHE A 24 10.22 -5.12 -2.96
CA PHE A 24 11.10 -4.16 -2.28
C PHE A 24 12.04 -4.79 -1.26
N GLY A 25 11.76 -6.02 -0.85
CA GLY A 25 12.57 -6.69 0.17
C GLY A 25 12.49 -6.01 1.52
N SER A 26 11.44 -5.25 1.78
CA SER A 26 11.26 -4.49 3.01
C SER A 26 10.08 -5.01 3.80
N PRO A 27 10.12 -4.89 5.13
CA PRO A 27 8.98 -5.30 5.94
C PRO A 27 7.73 -4.48 5.63
N VAL A 28 6.57 -5.11 5.76
CA VAL A 28 5.27 -4.46 5.61
C VAL A 28 4.50 -4.65 6.91
N HIS A 29 3.94 -3.57 7.42
CA HIS A 29 3.18 -3.57 8.66
C HIS A 29 1.77 -3.06 8.40
N TYR A 30 0.82 -3.45 9.26
CA TYR A 30 -0.59 -3.13 9.07
C TYR A 30 -1.08 -2.02 9.99
N ASP A 31 -0.18 -1.28 10.60
CA ASP A 31 -0.56 -0.22 11.53
C ASP A 31 -0.01 1.14 11.10
N GLU A 32 -0.47 2.19 11.77
CA GLU A 32 -0.01 3.54 11.54
C GLU A 32 1.14 3.94 12.45
N GLY A 33 1.78 2.95 13.09
CA GLY A 33 2.84 3.23 14.03
C GLY A 33 3.96 4.07 13.44
N PHE A 34 4.45 5.01 14.23
CA PHE A 34 5.55 5.88 13.84
C PHE A 34 6.88 5.39 14.41
N GLU A 35 6.94 4.15 14.83
CA GLU A 35 8.18 3.58 15.31
C GLU A 35 9.16 3.38 14.16
N ILE A 36 10.42 3.65 14.43
CA ILE A 36 11.47 3.39 13.47
C ILE A 36 11.68 1.88 13.40
N ARG A 37 11.51 1.32 12.21
CA ARG A 37 11.57 -0.12 11.98
C ARG A 37 12.66 -0.47 10.96
N GLY A 38 13.89 -0.08 11.27
CA GLY A 38 15.02 -0.32 10.39
C GLY A 38 15.29 0.86 9.48
N THR A 39 15.87 0.58 8.32
CA THR A 39 16.28 1.61 7.37
C THR A 39 15.11 2.09 6.52
N GLN A 40 14.24 1.18 6.15
CA GLN A 40 13.04 1.48 5.38
C GLN A 40 11.99 0.41 5.65
N TRP A 41 10.73 0.80 5.54
CA TRP A 41 9.61 -0.12 5.70
C TRP A 41 8.35 0.45 5.09
N PHE A 42 7.35 -0.40 4.93
CA PHE A 42 6.03 -0.02 4.43
C PHE A 42 4.98 -0.27 5.51
N ASN A 43 3.97 0.59 5.54
CA ASN A 43 2.74 0.32 6.27
C ASN A 43 1.59 0.31 5.27
N ILE A 44 0.66 -0.62 5.46
CA ILE A 44 -0.58 -0.63 4.70
C ILE A 44 -1.74 -0.68 5.69
N PHE A 45 -2.81 0.04 5.39
CA PHE A 45 -3.99 -0.01 6.24
C PHE A 45 -5.24 0.33 5.45
N PRO A 46 -6.37 -0.29 5.84
CA PRO A 46 -7.62 -0.10 5.13
C PRO A 46 -8.22 1.27 5.40
N ILE A 47 -8.83 1.85 4.38
CA ILE A 47 -9.49 3.14 4.48
C ILE A 47 -10.99 3.01 4.29
N THR A 48 -11.42 2.50 3.14
CA THR A 48 -12.85 2.37 2.83
C THR A 48 -13.15 1.09 2.08
N ASP A 49 -14.40 0.69 2.19
CA ASP A 49 -14.99 -0.44 1.50
C ASP A 49 -16.32 0.08 0.96
N THR A 50 -16.43 0.22 -0.35
CA THR A 50 -17.56 0.88 -1.00
C THR A 50 -18.29 -0.09 -1.91
N LEU A 51 -19.61 -0.18 -1.76
CA LEU A 51 -20.43 -1.00 -2.64
C LEU A 51 -20.50 -0.36 -4.03
N VAL A 52 -20.14 -1.14 -5.05
CA VAL A 52 -20.21 -0.71 -6.44
C VAL A 52 -21.47 -1.25 -7.10
N GLU A 53 -21.75 -2.54 -6.91
CA GLU A 53 -22.89 -3.19 -7.53
C GLU A 53 -23.42 -4.29 -6.61
N GLU A 54 -24.73 -4.28 -6.41
CA GLU A 54 -25.42 -5.34 -5.68
C GLU A 54 -25.96 -6.35 -6.68
N ARG A 55 -25.63 -7.63 -6.46
CA ARG A 55 -26.11 -8.74 -7.29
C ARG A 55 -26.92 -9.71 -6.43
N VAL A 56 -27.66 -10.60 -7.05
CA VAL A 56 -28.56 -11.51 -6.34
C VAL A 56 -27.82 -12.35 -5.29
N GLN A 57 -26.65 -12.86 -5.62
CA GLN A 57 -25.89 -13.76 -4.74
C GLN A 57 -24.51 -13.24 -4.40
N SER A 58 -24.17 -12.02 -4.82
CA SER A 58 -22.85 -11.46 -4.59
C SER A 58 -22.90 -9.96 -4.64
N GLN A 59 -21.76 -9.35 -4.32
CA GLN A 59 -21.60 -7.90 -4.38
C GLN A 59 -20.27 -7.61 -5.06
N VAL A 60 -20.22 -6.49 -5.77
CA VAL A 60 -18.96 -5.94 -6.26
C VAL A 60 -18.62 -4.74 -5.40
N ARG A 61 -17.44 -4.76 -4.79
CA ARG A 61 -17.02 -3.71 -3.87
C ARG A 61 -15.63 -3.21 -4.22
N ASP A 62 -15.44 -1.91 -4.01
CA ASP A 62 -14.13 -1.28 -4.12
C ASP A 62 -13.51 -1.15 -2.74
N TYR A 63 -12.26 -1.58 -2.63
CA TYR A 63 -11.49 -1.51 -1.40
C TYR A 63 -10.37 -0.50 -1.58
N ASN A 64 -10.26 0.42 -0.64
CA ASN A 64 -9.28 1.49 -0.68
C ASN A 64 -8.30 1.31 0.47
N VAL A 65 -7.02 1.30 0.14
CA VAL A 65 -5.92 1.07 1.09
C VAL A 65 -4.91 2.20 0.94
N ILE A 66 -4.40 2.68 2.04
CA ILE A 66 -3.25 3.58 2.03
C ILE A 66 -1.98 2.75 2.19
N ILE A 67 -1.05 2.95 1.29
CA ILE A 67 0.29 2.38 1.36
C ILE A 67 1.25 3.51 1.72
N ARG A 68 1.93 3.40 2.83
CA ARG A 68 2.94 4.37 3.25
C ARG A 68 4.31 3.76 3.22
N TYR A 69 5.25 4.50 2.68
CA TYR A 69 6.64 4.15 2.69
C TYR A 69 7.40 5.08 3.62
N TYR A 70 8.18 4.50 4.49
CA TYR A 70 9.01 5.23 5.45
C TYR A 70 10.48 4.95 5.18
N ARG A 71 11.28 5.99 5.32
CA ARG A 71 12.71 5.87 5.19
C ARG A 71 13.37 6.59 6.35
N ASN A 72 14.23 5.87 7.06
CA ASN A 72 14.93 6.43 8.19
C ASN A 72 16.04 7.35 7.68
N THR A 73 15.97 8.63 8.03
CA THR A 73 16.95 9.64 7.63
C THR A 73 17.87 10.04 8.76
N THR A 74 17.80 9.36 9.90
CA THR A 74 18.65 9.63 11.05
C THR A 74 20.12 9.58 10.64
N GLY A 75 20.88 10.59 11.00
CA GLY A 75 22.29 10.67 10.67
C GLY A 75 22.58 11.22 9.28
N LYS A 76 21.56 11.45 8.47
CA LYS A 76 21.71 12.07 7.16
C LYS A 76 21.61 13.58 7.30
N LYS A 77 22.41 14.30 6.52
CA LYS A 77 22.47 15.75 6.66
C LYS A 77 21.23 16.47 6.17
N GLN A 78 20.61 15.96 5.13
CA GLN A 78 19.46 16.61 4.51
C GLN A 78 18.49 15.59 3.97
N LYS A 79 17.21 15.82 4.21
CA LYS A 79 16.16 14.98 3.65
C LYS A 79 16.06 15.08 2.14
N ARG A 80 16.52 16.20 1.56
CA ARG A 80 16.55 16.38 0.11
C ARG A 80 17.33 15.30 -0.63
N THR A 81 18.36 14.77 -0.01
CA THR A 81 19.15 13.72 -0.65
C THR A 81 18.36 12.45 -0.88
N HIS A 82 17.19 12.35 -0.25
CA HIS A 82 16.31 11.19 -0.38
C HIS A 82 15.21 11.38 -1.41
N VAL A 83 15.13 12.57 -2.05
CA VAL A 83 14.03 12.85 -3.01
C VAL A 83 14.05 11.88 -4.17
N SER A 84 15.19 11.74 -4.84
CA SER A 84 15.27 10.86 -5.99
C SER A 84 15.04 9.38 -5.63
N PRO A 85 15.68 8.83 -4.59
CA PRO A 85 15.39 7.46 -4.19
C PRO A 85 13.93 7.24 -3.80
N VAL A 86 13.30 8.21 -3.14
CA VAL A 86 11.91 8.10 -2.74
C VAL A 86 10.99 8.15 -3.97
N MET A 87 11.29 8.99 -4.94
CA MET A 87 10.53 9.04 -6.19
C MET A 87 10.65 7.73 -6.96
N GLU A 88 11.81 7.08 -6.92
CA GLU A 88 11.99 5.78 -7.53
C GLU A 88 11.09 4.73 -6.88
N ILE A 89 10.94 4.78 -5.55
CA ILE A 89 10.03 3.89 -4.84
C ILE A 89 8.60 4.09 -5.34
N GLY A 90 8.18 5.33 -5.49
CA GLY A 90 6.84 5.64 -6.01
C GLY A 90 6.65 5.09 -7.42
N GLU A 91 7.63 5.25 -8.29
CA GLU A 91 7.55 4.75 -9.66
C GLU A 91 7.53 3.22 -9.70
N ARG A 92 8.34 2.58 -8.87
CA ARG A 92 8.35 1.12 -8.76
C ARG A 92 7.00 0.60 -8.25
N LEU A 93 6.44 1.28 -7.25
CA LEU A 93 5.14 0.90 -6.71
C LEU A 93 4.05 0.99 -7.77
N LYS A 94 4.02 2.08 -8.53
CA LYS A 94 3.06 2.23 -9.63
C LYS A 94 3.19 1.09 -10.64
N ARG A 95 4.41 0.76 -11.03
CA ARG A 95 4.66 -0.31 -11.99
C ARG A 95 4.26 -1.67 -11.42
N LEU A 96 4.57 -1.92 -10.16
CA LEU A 96 4.20 -3.17 -9.50
C LEU A 96 2.68 -3.37 -9.53
N ILE A 97 1.93 -2.35 -9.14
CA ILE A 97 0.47 -2.43 -9.11
C ILE A 97 -0.10 -2.52 -10.53
N LYS A 98 0.45 -1.77 -11.48
CA LYS A 98 0.02 -1.84 -12.87
C LYS A 98 0.18 -3.25 -13.43
N ASN A 99 1.29 -3.89 -13.15
CA ASN A 99 1.55 -5.25 -13.61
C ASN A 99 0.64 -6.28 -12.96
N ASN A 100 0.05 -5.95 -11.82
CA ASN A 100 -0.83 -6.82 -11.06
C ASN A 100 -2.23 -6.24 -10.91
N SER A 101 -2.70 -5.49 -11.90
CA SER A 101 -4.01 -4.86 -11.81
C SER A 101 -5.16 -5.85 -11.72
N ASN A 102 -4.98 -7.04 -12.30
CA ASN A 102 -5.90 -8.16 -12.10
C ASN A 102 -5.10 -9.31 -11.47
N HIS A 103 -4.97 -9.25 -10.16
CA HIS A 103 -4.09 -10.16 -9.44
C HIS A 103 -4.77 -11.48 -9.15
N THR A 104 -4.11 -12.57 -9.51
CA THR A 104 -4.67 -13.92 -9.35
C THR A 104 -3.70 -14.82 -8.60
N GLU A 105 -4.27 -15.83 -7.96
CA GLU A 105 -3.52 -16.99 -7.49
C GLU A 105 -4.32 -18.23 -7.88
N SER A 106 -3.65 -19.15 -8.57
CA SER A 106 -4.29 -20.34 -9.15
C SER A 106 -5.39 -19.92 -10.13
N SER A 107 -6.62 -20.37 -9.95
CA SER A 107 -7.73 -20.03 -10.82
C SER A 107 -8.64 -18.94 -10.29
N SER A 108 -8.29 -18.35 -9.15
CA SER A 108 -9.12 -17.35 -8.48
C SER A 108 -8.46 -15.98 -8.51
N TYR A 109 -9.26 -14.94 -8.68
CA TYR A 109 -8.78 -13.57 -8.59
C TYR A 109 -8.83 -13.07 -7.17
N TYR A 110 -7.74 -12.45 -6.72
CA TYR A 110 -7.77 -11.70 -5.48
C TYR A 110 -8.53 -10.40 -5.69
N TRP A 111 -8.17 -9.66 -6.75
CA TRP A 111 -8.84 -8.41 -7.09
C TRP A 111 -8.79 -8.15 -8.60
N HIS A 112 -9.63 -7.20 -9.02
CA HIS A 112 -9.65 -6.67 -10.37
C HIS A 112 -9.39 -5.17 -10.34
N ASN A 113 -8.83 -4.65 -11.40
CA ASN A 113 -8.65 -3.21 -11.59
C ASN A 113 -7.89 -2.55 -10.44
N GLY A 114 -6.90 -3.25 -9.91
CA GLY A 114 -6.00 -2.69 -8.91
C GLY A 114 -5.19 -1.56 -9.51
N ARG A 115 -5.15 -0.43 -8.80
CA ARG A 115 -4.47 0.76 -9.29
C ARG A 115 -4.02 1.65 -8.16
N VAL A 116 -2.96 2.39 -8.42
CA VAL A 116 -2.56 3.49 -7.55
C VAL A 116 -3.18 4.74 -8.13
N ASP A 117 -4.11 5.32 -7.39
CA ASP A 117 -4.86 6.48 -7.84
C ASP A 117 -4.05 7.77 -7.68
N SER A 118 -3.33 7.88 -6.59
CA SER A 118 -2.50 9.05 -6.34
C SER A 118 -1.33 8.68 -5.42
N ILE A 119 -0.25 9.44 -5.52
CA ILE A 119 0.88 9.33 -4.62
C ILE A 119 1.21 10.73 -4.12
N SER A 120 1.31 10.88 -2.80
CA SER A 120 1.73 12.12 -2.17
C SER A 120 3.10 11.92 -1.55
N TYR A 121 3.99 12.88 -1.78
CA TYR A 121 5.35 12.83 -1.25
C TYR A 121 5.46 13.85 -0.13
N ASN A 122 5.70 13.38 1.09
CA ASN A 122 5.80 14.22 2.27
C ASN A 122 7.25 14.31 2.71
N ILE A 123 8.06 14.99 1.89
CA ILE A 123 9.46 15.18 2.14
C ILE A 123 9.66 16.58 2.69
N GLU A 124 9.96 16.67 3.98
CA GLU A 124 10.15 17.95 4.63
C GLU A 124 11.62 18.19 4.90
N GLU A 125 12.07 19.41 4.64
CA GLU A 125 13.45 19.79 4.88
C GLU A 125 13.71 20.09 6.34
N GLU A 126 12.76 20.76 6.96
CA GLU A 126 12.89 21.11 8.35
C GLU A 126 12.40 19.97 9.20
N ASP A 127 13.19 19.69 10.18
CA ASP A 127 12.94 18.57 11.00
C ASP A 127 11.99 18.89 12.13
N VAL A 128 10.75 18.71 11.87
CA VAL A 128 9.77 18.80 12.93
C VAL A 128 9.74 17.50 13.71
N SER A 129 10.40 16.48 13.26
CA SER A 129 10.27 15.10 13.66
C SER A 129 9.40 14.43 12.59
N PRO A 130 9.62 13.25 12.28
CA PRO A 130 10.65 12.34 12.69
C PRO A 130 11.75 12.27 11.64
N ASP A 131 12.72 11.45 11.90
CA ASP A 131 13.85 11.24 11.02
C ASP A 131 13.51 10.32 9.86
N TYR A 132 12.40 10.59 9.18
CA TYR A 132 12.00 9.77 8.03
C TYR A 132 11.23 10.59 6.99
N VAL A 133 11.18 10.06 5.78
CA VAL A 133 10.43 10.62 4.65
C VAL A 133 9.27 9.68 4.36
N ILE A 134 8.14 10.26 4.02
CA ILE A 134 6.92 9.51 3.78
C ILE A 134 6.49 9.64 2.33
N VAL A 135 6.10 8.52 1.75
CA VAL A 135 5.34 8.47 0.49
C VAL A 135 4.01 7.83 0.82
N GLU A 136 2.93 8.47 0.43
CA GLU A 136 1.60 7.90 0.59
C GLU A 136 1.01 7.60 -0.77
N ALA A 137 0.61 6.36 -0.96
CA ALA A 137 -0.05 5.92 -2.19
C ALA A 137 -1.46 5.44 -1.86
N ASN A 138 -2.41 5.83 -2.69
CA ASN A 138 -3.80 5.43 -2.56
C ASN A 138 -4.06 4.30 -3.53
N PHE A 139 -4.20 3.09 -3.00
CA PHE A 139 -4.46 1.88 -3.78
C PHE A 139 -5.95 1.57 -3.73
N ILE A 140 -6.54 1.31 -4.89
CA ILE A 140 -7.95 0.95 -5.01
C ILE A 140 -8.05 -0.32 -5.85
N ALA A 141 -8.88 -1.26 -5.41
CA ALA A 141 -9.11 -2.49 -6.14
C ALA A 141 -10.55 -2.96 -5.93
N THR A 142 -11.05 -3.71 -6.91
CA THR A 142 -12.42 -4.22 -6.92
C THR A 142 -12.43 -5.71 -6.64
N VAL A 143 -13.32 -6.16 -5.77
CA VAL A 143 -13.53 -7.59 -5.47
C VAL A 143 -14.99 -7.93 -5.71
N GLU A 144 -15.19 -9.05 -6.39
CA GLU A 144 -16.52 -9.61 -6.60
C GLU A 144 -16.93 -10.52 -5.47
#